data_d79fdac1b36b8f2b7da6a8d8cb876868
#
_entry.id   d79fdac1b36b8f2b7da6a8d8cb876868
#
_cell.length_a   1.000
_cell.length_b   1.000
_cell.length_c   1.000
_cell.angle_alpha   90.00
_cell.angle_beta   90.00
_cell.angle_gamma   90.00
#
_symmetry.space_group_name_H-M   'P 1'
#
loop_
_entity.id
_entity.type
_entity.pdbx_description
1 polymer ?
#
loop_
_entity_poly.entity_id
_entity_poly.type
_entity_poly.pdbx_seq_one_letter_code
_entity_poly.pdbx_strand_id
1 'polypeptide(L)'
;SCHILLDSLQKICLMHGIEVDYYKKLFQTAGNIIELIEKDDIPKYLLFLENVFPYMDNYNYQKGMKEIIQELKNFLKPKDIGTDSDRALLLDFQATLEIKPEKAIKLEKDALAQIENITADNARLVSNLHANLGGLYRMNGHPDLAREHMEKSISLLDQFNLLHINDSIPQIANYAMFLTEQQEPERGISELQKLSGIIKEYHSDDCLDYAKVQETLGTIYLMTANLPQAKTHFKR
;
A
#
# COMPACT_ATOMS: atom_id res chain seq x y z
N SER A 1 14.81 25.26 -6.47
CA SER A 1 13.41 25.17 -6.07
C SER A 1 13.15 23.79 -5.46
N CYS A 2 12.23 23.72 -4.51
CA CYS A 2 11.83 22.48 -3.81
C CYS A 2 11.39 21.39 -4.80
N HIS A 3 10.72 21.77 -5.86
CA HIS A 3 10.25 20.91 -6.94
C HIS A 3 11.36 20.06 -7.59
N ILE A 4 12.52 20.67 -7.91
CA ILE A 4 13.66 19.95 -8.51
C ILE A 4 14.24 18.94 -7.52
N LEU A 5 14.29 19.32 -6.24
CA LEU A 5 14.79 18.43 -5.19
C LEU A 5 13.87 17.22 -4.99
N LEU A 6 12.56 17.43 -4.93
CA LEU A 6 11.56 16.36 -4.84
C LEU A 6 11.61 15.41 -6.04
N ASP A 7 11.69 15.94 -7.26
CA ASP A 7 11.84 15.11 -8.47
C ASP A 7 13.13 14.26 -8.44
N SER A 8 14.21 14.82 -7.89
CA SER A 8 15.49 14.11 -7.75
C SER A 8 15.40 13.02 -6.68
N LEU A 9 14.79 13.32 -5.53
CA LEU A 9 14.58 12.35 -4.45
C LEU A 9 13.67 11.19 -4.89
N GLN A 10 12.61 11.48 -5.63
CA GLN A 10 11.72 10.46 -6.18
C GLN A 10 12.43 9.53 -7.17
N LYS A 11 13.25 10.08 -8.07
CA LYS A 11 14.06 9.26 -8.99
C LYS A 11 15.02 8.34 -8.25
N ILE A 12 15.62 8.82 -7.17
CA ILE A 12 16.55 8.03 -6.36
C ILE A 12 15.80 6.89 -5.65
N CYS A 13 14.60 7.13 -5.12
CA CYS A 13 13.79 6.08 -4.47
C CYS A 13 13.39 4.94 -5.43
N LEU A 14 13.27 5.23 -6.73
CA LEU A 14 12.95 4.23 -7.75
C LEU A 14 14.17 3.41 -8.21
N MET A 15 15.38 3.73 -7.76
CA MET A 15 16.59 2.97 -8.08
C MET A 15 16.68 1.72 -7.20
N HIS A 16 16.71 0.53 -7.82
CA HIS A 16 16.90 -0.73 -7.12
C HIS A 16 18.30 -0.83 -6.50
N GLY A 17 18.38 -1.40 -5.27
CA GLY A 17 19.67 -1.72 -4.62
C GLY A 17 20.28 -0.59 -3.79
N ILE A 18 19.49 0.38 -3.34
CA ILE A 18 19.96 1.46 -2.47
C ILE A 18 20.25 0.93 -1.07
N GLU A 19 21.42 1.24 -0.51
CA GLU A 19 21.80 0.86 0.86
C GLU A 19 20.94 1.58 1.91
N VAL A 20 20.74 0.91 3.07
CA VAL A 20 19.92 1.39 4.20
C VAL A 20 20.30 2.82 4.64
N ASP A 21 21.59 3.14 4.70
CA ASP A 21 22.05 4.47 5.13
C ASP A 21 21.67 5.59 4.13
N TYR A 22 21.37 5.23 2.89
CA TYR A 22 20.90 6.19 1.90
C TYR A 22 19.46 6.60 2.16
N TYR A 23 18.59 5.66 2.53
CA TYR A 23 17.21 5.96 2.94
C TYR A 23 17.16 6.85 4.18
N LYS A 24 18.08 6.66 5.14
CA LYS A 24 18.21 7.59 6.30
C LYS A 24 18.45 9.03 5.87
N LYS A 25 19.39 9.23 4.94
CA LYS A 25 19.71 10.57 4.42
C LYS A 25 18.56 11.18 3.64
N LEU A 26 17.88 10.38 2.81
CA LEU A 26 16.68 10.82 2.09
C LEU A 26 15.59 11.29 3.04
N PHE A 27 15.37 10.54 4.11
CA PHE A 27 14.37 10.82 5.12
C PHE A 27 14.70 12.10 5.93
N GLN A 28 15.94 12.26 6.36
CA GLN A 28 16.39 13.51 7.01
C GLN A 28 16.23 14.71 6.07
N THR A 29 16.55 14.53 4.78
CA THR A 29 16.35 15.58 3.78
C THR A 29 14.88 15.90 3.60
N ALA A 30 13.99 14.88 3.59
CA ALA A 30 12.55 15.07 3.51
C ALA A 30 12.04 15.93 4.68
N GLY A 31 12.45 15.65 5.92
CA GLY A 31 12.10 16.46 7.08
C GLY A 31 12.55 17.92 6.94
N ASN A 32 13.78 18.12 6.50
CA ASN A 32 14.37 19.46 6.38
C ASN A 32 13.71 20.35 5.32
N ILE A 33 13.03 19.77 4.33
CA ILE A 33 12.39 20.54 3.24
C ILE A 33 10.92 20.88 3.50
N ILE A 34 10.29 20.37 4.57
CA ILE A 34 8.87 20.62 4.86
C ILE A 34 8.55 22.11 4.89
N GLU A 35 9.41 22.92 5.52
CA GLU A 35 9.21 24.37 5.62
C GLU A 35 9.30 25.09 4.28
N LEU A 36 9.93 24.46 3.27
CA LEU A 36 10.15 24.99 1.92
C LEU A 36 9.09 24.56 0.92
N ILE A 37 8.13 23.71 1.34
CA ILE A 37 7.08 23.17 0.47
C ILE A 37 6.03 24.25 0.19
N GLU A 38 5.76 24.48 -1.08
CA GLU A 38 4.66 25.31 -1.55
C GLU A 38 3.43 24.42 -1.85
N LYS A 39 2.26 25.04 -2.03
CA LYS A 39 1.00 24.32 -2.27
C LYS A 39 1.12 23.29 -3.40
N ASP A 40 1.76 23.67 -4.49
CA ASP A 40 1.89 22.83 -5.70
C ASP A 40 2.91 21.69 -5.53
N ASP A 41 3.75 21.74 -4.49
CA ASP A 41 4.73 20.70 -4.16
C ASP A 41 4.14 19.57 -3.28
N ILE A 42 2.99 19.79 -2.64
CA ILE A 42 2.40 18.85 -1.67
C ILE A 42 2.15 17.48 -2.27
N PRO A 43 1.49 17.32 -3.44
CA PRO A 43 1.25 16.00 -4.02
C PRO A 43 2.54 15.24 -4.30
N LYS A 44 3.59 15.93 -4.73
CA LYS A 44 4.91 15.32 -4.98
C LYS A 44 5.60 14.90 -3.70
N TYR A 45 5.47 15.70 -2.64
CA TYR A 45 6.04 15.36 -1.35
C TYR A 45 5.35 14.14 -0.74
N LEU A 46 4.03 14.06 -0.82
CA LEU A 46 3.28 12.90 -0.36
C LEU A 46 3.60 11.65 -1.17
N LEU A 47 3.72 11.75 -2.49
CA LEU A 47 4.15 10.65 -3.35
C LEU A 47 5.59 10.19 -3.01
N PHE A 48 6.48 11.12 -2.70
CA PHE A 48 7.81 10.77 -2.20
C PHE A 48 7.75 10.00 -0.88
N LEU A 49 6.95 10.46 0.09
CA LEU A 49 6.74 9.74 1.35
C LEU A 49 6.15 8.35 1.12
N GLU A 50 5.15 8.21 0.26
CA GLU A 50 4.54 6.92 -0.09
C GLU A 50 5.59 5.92 -0.58
N ASN A 51 6.52 6.36 -1.42
CA ASN A 51 7.59 5.51 -1.94
C ASN A 51 8.66 5.15 -0.90
N VAL A 52 8.89 6.01 0.10
CA VAL A 52 9.92 5.80 1.13
C VAL A 52 9.38 5.04 2.34
N PHE A 53 8.10 5.19 2.66
CA PHE A 53 7.45 4.64 3.84
C PHE A 53 7.65 3.13 4.05
N PRO A 54 7.45 2.26 3.04
CA PRO A 54 7.63 0.82 3.20
C PRO A 54 9.04 0.41 3.63
N TYR A 55 10.04 1.16 3.19
CA TYR A 55 11.43 0.90 3.55
C TYR A 55 11.77 1.39 4.95
N MET A 56 11.13 2.46 5.40
CA MET A 56 11.31 3.03 6.74
C MET A 56 10.74 2.13 7.83
N ASP A 57 9.56 1.54 7.60
CA ASP A 57 8.95 0.61 8.56
C ASP A 57 9.84 -0.62 8.77
N ASN A 58 10.39 -1.19 7.70
CA ASN A 58 11.29 -2.35 7.76
C ASN A 58 12.58 -2.11 8.58
N TYR A 59 12.98 -0.85 8.78
CA TYR A 59 14.23 -0.47 9.44
C TYR A 59 14.07 0.23 10.78
N ASN A 60 12.90 0.13 11.44
CA ASN A 60 12.62 0.76 12.75
C ASN A 60 12.72 2.30 12.78
N TYR A 61 12.46 2.98 11.66
CA TYR A 61 12.45 4.46 11.62
C TYR A 61 11.10 5.09 11.98
N GLN A 62 10.20 4.34 12.60
CA GLN A 62 8.85 4.78 12.97
C GLN A 62 8.81 6.11 13.72
N LYS A 63 9.80 6.37 14.60
CA LYS A 63 9.84 7.64 15.35
C LYS A 63 10.01 8.84 14.41
N GLY A 64 11.00 8.80 13.53
CA GLY A 64 11.24 9.88 12.59
C GLY A 64 10.09 10.07 11.60
N MET A 65 9.44 8.97 11.17
CA MET A 65 8.24 9.03 10.34
C MET A 65 7.09 9.76 11.05
N LYS A 66 6.86 9.45 12.34
CA LYS A 66 5.85 10.15 13.16
C LYS A 66 6.14 11.65 13.27
N GLU A 67 7.40 12.01 13.44
CA GLU A 67 7.84 13.41 13.49
C GLU A 67 7.52 14.13 12.18
N ILE A 68 7.90 13.59 11.03
CA ILE A 68 7.63 14.18 9.72
C ILE A 68 6.12 14.31 9.44
N ILE A 69 5.34 13.29 9.74
CA ILE A 69 3.88 13.35 9.53
C ILE A 69 3.27 14.42 10.44
N GLN A 70 3.74 14.52 11.67
CA GLN A 70 3.23 15.55 12.58
C GLN A 70 3.62 16.96 12.13
N GLU A 71 4.84 17.16 11.64
CA GLU A 71 5.28 18.43 11.06
C GLU A 71 4.48 18.79 9.82
N LEU A 72 4.29 17.85 8.90
CA LEU A 72 3.46 18.05 7.70
C LEU A 72 2.02 18.41 8.06
N LYS A 73 1.42 17.71 9.03
CA LYS A 73 0.09 18.01 9.51
C LYS A 73 -0.01 19.43 10.11
N ASN A 74 0.99 19.82 10.88
CA ASN A 74 1.04 21.16 11.47
C ASN A 74 1.22 22.25 10.39
N PHE A 75 1.93 21.92 9.32
CA PHE A 75 2.14 22.82 8.19
C PHE A 75 0.90 22.99 7.31
N LEU A 76 0.19 21.88 7.01
CA LEU A 76 -0.97 21.88 6.13
C LEU A 76 -2.23 22.50 6.78
N LYS A 77 -2.50 22.17 8.04
CA LYS A 77 -3.72 22.55 8.74
C LYS A 77 -4.02 24.05 8.78
N PRO A 78 -3.06 24.95 9.12
CA PRO A 78 -3.32 26.39 9.20
C PRO A 78 -3.54 27.05 7.84
N LYS A 79 -3.07 26.43 6.76
CA LYS A 79 -3.06 26.99 5.41
C LYS A 79 -4.24 26.55 4.57
N ASP A 80 -5.03 25.57 5.07
CA ASP A 80 -6.12 24.91 4.32
C ASP A 80 -5.67 24.50 2.90
N ILE A 81 -4.49 23.94 2.81
CA ILE A 81 -3.88 23.50 1.54
C ILE A 81 -3.90 21.99 1.43
N GLY A 82 -3.94 21.52 0.19
CA GLY A 82 -4.06 20.10 -0.15
C GLY A 82 -5.45 19.73 -0.63
N THR A 83 -5.50 18.66 -1.40
CA THR A 83 -6.74 18.04 -1.87
C THR A 83 -7.31 17.10 -0.81
N ASP A 84 -8.53 16.59 -1.03
CA ASP A 84 -9.13 15.56 -0.20
C ASP A 84 -8.26 14.29 -0.19
N SER A 85 -7.68 13.95 -1.35
CA SER A 85 -6.73 12.84 -1.48
C SER A 85 -5.45 13.03 -0.66
N ASP A 86 -4.90 14.26 -0.63
CA ASP A 86 -3.71 14.57 0.19
C ASP A 86 -4.01 14.40 1.68
N ARG A 87 -5.19 14.85 2.13
CA ARG A 87 -5.63 14.70 3.53
C ARG A 87 -5.89 13.24 3.89
N ALA A 88 -6.50 12.48 2.97
CA ALA A 88 -6.73 11.05 3.15
C ALA A 88 -5.41 10.27 3.25
N LEU A 89 -4.46 10.53 2.35
CA LEU A 89 -3.14 9.88 2.36
C LEU A 89 -2.36 10.19 3.64
N LEU A 90 -2.46 11.42 4.17
CA LEU A 90 -1.83 11.76 5.43
C LEU A 90 -2.42 11.00 6.64
N LEU A 91 -3.73 10.74 6.63
CA LEU A 91 -4.39 9.91 7.65
C LEU A 91 -3.99 8.44 7.52
N ASP A 92 -3.85 7.92 6.31
CA ASP A 92 -3.34 6.58 6.02
C ASP A 92 -1.92 6.37 6.57
N PHE A 93 -1.00 7.32 6.32
CA PHE A 93 0.33 7.29 6.93
C PHE A 93 0.28 7.29 8.46
N GLN A 94 -0.63 8.03 9.09
CA GLN A 94 -0.80 8.00 10.53
C GLN A 94 -1.34 6.65 11.02
N ALA A 95 -2.26 6.04 10.28
CA ALA A 95 -2.82 4.72 10.57
C ALA A 95 -1.75 3.63 10.53
N THR A 96 -0.90 3.65 9.51
CA THR A 96 0.23 2.72 9.36
C THR A 96 1.20 2.76 10.54
N LEU A 97 1.38 3.92 11.17
CA LEU A 97 2.27 4.10 12.32
C LEU A 97 1.57 3.91 13.67
N GLU A 98 0.27 3.67 13.68
CA GLU A 98 -0.48 3.50 14.92
C GLU A 98 -0.39 2.04 15.41
N ILE A 99 -0.03 1.87 16.69
CA ILE A 99 0.16 0.55 17.30
C ILE A 99 -1.19 -0.06 17.72
N LYS A 100 -2.18 0.79 18.01
CA LYS A 100 -3.50 0.34 18.50
C LYS A 100 -4.45 0.13 17.32
N PRO A 101 -4.88 -1.12 17.04
CA PRO A 101 -5.72 -1.41 15.88
C PRO A 101 -6.99 -0.55 15.79
N GLU A 102 -7.64 -0.28 16.92
CA GLU A 102 -8.87 0.51 16.93
C GLU A 102 -8.64 1.96 16.49
N LYS A 103 -7.46 2.51 16.84
CA LYS A 103 -7.07 3.87 16.40
C LYS A 103 -6.68 3.88 14.94
N ALA A 104 -5.95 2.85 14.46
CA ALA A 104 -5.62 2.69 13.05
C ALA A 104 -6.90 2.57 12.21
N ILE A 105 -7.85 1.72 12.60
CA ILE A 105 -9.17 1.59 11.94
C ILE A 105 -9.89 2.94 11.89
N LYS A 106 -9.87 3.71 12.98
CA LYS A 106 -10.48 5.04 12.99
C LYS A 106 -9.81 5.98 11.99
N LEU A 107 -8.51 6.04 11.96
CA LEU A 107 -7.75 6.89 11.02
C LEU A 107 -8.02 6.52 9.57
N GLU A 108 -8.06 5.23 9.23
CA GLU A 108 -8.42 4.76 7.88
C GLU A 108 -9.85 5.13 7.47
N LYS A 109 -10.81 5.04 8.41
CA LYS A 109 -12.18 5.50 8.16
C LYS A 109 -12.26 7.00 7.99
N ASP A 110 -11.53 7.76 8.80
CA ASP A 110 -11.45 9.21 8.69
C ASP A 110 -10.79 9.61 7.35
N ALA A 111 -9.83 8.80 6.84
CA ALA A 111 -9.24 8.97 5.51
C ALA A 111 -10.27 8.76 4.39
N LEU A 112 -11.02 7.66 4.43
CA LEU A 112 -12.11 7.42 3.47
C LEU A 112 -13.16 8.53 3.48
N ALA A 113 -13.47 9.09 4.65
CA ALA A 113 -14.43 10.17 4.80
C ALA A 113 -13.97 11.51 4.19
N GLN A 114 -12.67 11.68 3.87
CA GLN A 114 -12.19 12.83 3.12
C GLN A 114 -12.58 12.77 1.64
N ILE A 115 -12.83 11.58 1.09
CA ILE A 115 -13.07 11.37 -0.34
C ILE A 115 -14.58 11.38 -0.61
N GLU A 116 -15.09 12.48 -1.17
CA GLU A 116 -16.51 12.55 -1.53
C GLU A 116 -16.86 11.70 -2.75
N ASN A 117 -16.00 11.69 -3.76
CA ASN A 117 -16.22 10.98 -5.01
C ASN A 117 -15.01 10.16 -5.41
N ILE A 118 -15.24 8.90 -5.79
CA ILE A 118 -14.19 8.03 -6.31
C ILE A 118 -14.03 8.29 -7.81
N THR A 119 -12.83 8.66 -8.21
CA THR A 119 -12.44 8.96 -9.59
C THR A 119 -11.24 8.11 -10.00
N ALA A 120 -10.86 8.14 -11.27
CA ALA A 120 -9.65 7.45 -11.74
C ALA A 120 -8.38 7.93 -11.00
N ASP A 121 -8.32 9.22 -10.62
CA ASP A 121 -7.15 9.81 -9.97
C ASP A 121 -6.97 9.35 -8.51
N ASN A 122 -8.07 9.02 -7.80
CA ASN A 122 -8.01 8.61 -6.40
C ASN A 122 -8.40 7.15 -6.15
N ALA A 123 -8.84 6.41 -7.18
CA ALA A 123 -9.29 5.03 -7.05
C ALA A 123 -8.23 4.11 -6.43
N ARG A 124 -6.94 4.29 -6.79
CA ARG A 124 -5.82 3.56 -6.20
C ARG A 124 -5.73 3.82 -4.69
N LEU A 125 -5.76 5.08 -4.26
CA LEU A 125 -5.73 5.45 -2.84
C LEU A 125 -6.92 4.84 -2.09
N VAL A 126 -8.14 4.98 -2.62
CA VAL A 126 -9.34 4.43 -1.98
C VAL A 126 -9.28 2.91 -1.89
N SER A 127 -8.75 2.25 -2.91
CA SER A 127 -8.50 0.80 -2.89
C SER A 127 -7.51 0.43 -1.76
N ASN A 128 -6.40 1.16 -1.62
CA ASN A 128 -5.41 0.92 -0.56
C ASN A 128 -6.03 1.10 0.84
N LEU A 129 -6.80 2.18 1.06
CA LEU A 129 -7.50 2.41 2.33
C LEU A 129 -8.45 1.24 2.68
N HIS A 130 -9.18 0.72 1.69
CA HIS A 130 -10.02 -0.45 1.90
C HIS A 130 -9.19 -1.72 2.18
N ALA A 131 -8.07 -1.94 1.49
CA ALA A 131 -7.19 -3.07 1.75
C ALA A 131 -6.61 -3.02 3.18
N ASN A 132 -6.17 -1.85 3.63
CA ASN A 132 -5.67 -1.63 4.99
C ASN A 132 -6.73 -1.90 6.04
N LEU A 133 -7.96 -1.38 5.86
CA LEU A 133 -9.09 -1.69 6.74
C LEU A 133 -9.39 -3.18 6.77
N GLY A 134 -9.36 -3.85 5.63
CA GLY A 134 -9.54 -5.30 5.55
C GLY A 134 -8.50 -6.05 6.38
N GLY A 135 -7.23 -5.68 6.27
CA GLY A 135 -6.14 -6.23 7.07
C GLY A 135 -6.30 -5.97 8.57
N LEU A 136 -6.62 -4.74 8.95
CA LEU A 136 -6.84 -4.34 10.34
C LEU A 136 -8.03 -5.08 10.96
N TYR A 137 -9.14 -5.23 10.25
CA TYR A 137 -10.30 -5.99 10.73
C TYR A 137 -10.00 -7.48 10.85
N ARG A 138 -9.26 -8.08 9.90
CA ARG A 138 -8.79 -9.47 10.00
C ARG A 138 -7.97 -9.68 11.27
N MET A 139 -6.97 -8.82 11.52
CA MET A 139 -6.11 -8.89 12.71
C MET A 139 -6.89 -8.70 14.01
N ASN A 140 -7.98 -7.93 13.97
CA ASN A 140 -8.81 -7.62 15.14
C ASN A 140 -10.00 -8.60 15.33
N GLY A 141 -10.06 -9.71 14.57
CA GLY A 141 -11.05 -10.78 14.73
C GLY A 141 -12.44 -10.44 14.20
N HIS A 142 -12.54 -9.56 13.20
CA HIS A 142 -13.79 -9.19 12.53
C HIS A 142 -13.81 -9.65 11.06
N PRO A 143 -13.95 -10.97 10.80
CA PRO A 143 -13.79 -11.52 9.45
C PRO A 143 -14.82 -11.00 8.44
N ASP A 144 -16.05 -10.70 8.85
CA ASP A 144 -17.08 -10.18 7.94
C ASP A 144 -16.71 -8.78 7.44
N LEU A 145 -16.26 -7.89 8.32
CA LEU A 145 -15.79 -6.56 7.95
C LEU A 145 -14.48 -6.63 7.14
N ALA A 146 -13.60 -7.56 7.47
CA ALA A 146 -12.39 -7.81 6.70
C ALA A 146 -12.72 -8.18 5.26
N ARG A 147 -13.66 -9.11 5.07
CA ARG A 147 -14.16 -9.52 3.75
C ARG A 147 -14.73 -8.36 2.96
N GLU A 148 -15.66 -7.62 3.56
CA GLU A 148 -16.31 -6.48 2.93
C GLU A 148 -15.29 -5.49 2.38
N HIS A 149 -14.33 -5.11 3.21
CA HIS A 149 -13.32 -4.13 2.82
C HIS A 149 -12.32 -4.70 1.79
N MET A 150 -11.85 -5.94 1.91
CA MET A 150 -10.96 -6.55 0.93
C MET A 150 -11.65 -6.71 -0.44
N GLU A 151 -12.91 -7.15 -0.48
CA GLU A 151 -13.69 -7.24 -1.73
C GLU A 151 -13.92 -5.88 -2.36
N LYS A 152 -14.17 -4.84 -1.56
CA LYS A 152 -14.31 -3.47 -2.05
C LYS A 152 -13.01 -2.95 -2.67
N SER A 153 -11.87 -3.24 -2.04
CA SER A 153 -10.56 -2.89 -2.57
C SER A 153 -10.34 -3.49 -3.97
N ILE A 154 -10.52 -4.81 -4.11
CA ILE A 154 -10.32 -5.52 -5.38
C ILE A 154 -11.32 -5.05 -6.45
N SER A 155 -12.58 -4.83 -6.06
CA SER A 155 -13.61 -4.31 -6.98
C SER A 155 -13.23 -2.92 -7.55
N LEU A 156 -12.62 -2.05 -6.76
CA LEU A 156 -12.13 -0.76 -7.23
C LEU A 156 -10.96 -0.90 -8.20
N LEU A 157 -10.01 -1.80 -7.92
CA LEU A 157 -8.91 -2.08 -8.84
C LEU A 157 -9.41 -2.60 -10.20
N ASP A 158 -10.40 -3.48 -10.19
CA ASP A 158 -11.01 -4.02 -11.42
C ASP A 158 -11.79 -2.94 -12.18
N GLN A 159 -12.64 -2.19 -11.48
CA GLN A 159 -13.48 -1.13 -12.05
C GLN A 159 -12.66 -0.04 -12.75
N PHE A 160 -11.52 0.33 -12.21
CA PHE A 160 -10.64 1.37 -12.76
C PHE A 160 -9.46 0.83 -13.58
N ASN A 161 -9.48 -0.46 -13.90
CA ASN A 161 -8.42 -1.15 -14.67
C ASN A 161 -7.02 -1.02 -14.05
N LEU A 162 -6.93 -1.17 -12.73
CA LEU A 162 -5.70 -1.03 -11.94
C LEU A 162 -5.10 -2.37 -11.50
N LEU A 163 -5.64 -3.52 -11.94
CA LEU A 163 -5.14 -4.84 -11.55
C LEU A 163 -3.71 -5.13 -12.00
N HIS A 164 -3.22 -4.39 -13.00
CA HIS A 164 -1.85 -4.52 -13.53
C HIS A 164 -0.80 -3.71 -12.75
N ILE A 165 -1.20 -2.88 -11.79
CA ILE A 165 -0.25 -2.10 -10.98
C ILE A 165 0.32 -2.93 -9.82
N ASN A 166 1.51 -2.56 -9.37
CA ASN A 166 2.23 -3.31 -8.32
C ASN A 166 1.45 -3.41 -7.00
N ASP A 167 0.62 -2.40 -6.66
CA ASP A 167 -0.16 -2.39 -5.43
C ASP A 167 -1.26 -3.45 -5.40
N SER A 168 -1.74 -3.92 -6.56
CA SER A 168 -2.77 -4.96 -6.64
C SER A 168 -2.29 -6.31 -6.12
N ILE A 169 -1.00 -6.58 -6.24
CA ILE A 169 -0.41 -7.89 -5.90
C ILE A 169 -0.56 -8.19 -4.40
N PRO A 170 -0.08 -7.35 -3.47
CA PRO A 170 -0.24 -7.60 -2.05
C PRO A 170 -1.72 -7.59 -1.63
N GLN A 171 -2.58 -6.79 -2.25
CA GLN A 171 -4.01 -6.75 -1.93
C GLN A 171 -4.69 -8.07 -2.26
N ILE A 172 -4.48 -8.58 -3.49
CA ILE A 172 -5.08 -9.85 -3.93
C ILE A 172 -4.44 -11.03 -3.20
N ALA A 173 -3.13 -11.00 -2.94
CA ALA A 173 -2.45 -12.04 -2.15
C ALA A 173 -3.00 -12.11 -0.72
N ASN A 174 -3.17 -10.97 -0.04
CA ASN A 174 -3.75 -10.89 1.30
C ASN A 174 -5.20 -11.38 1.32
N TYR A 175 -5.99 -11.05 0.30
CA TYR A 175 -7.37 -11.53 0.17
C TYR A 175 -7.43 -13.03 -0.06
N ALA A 176 -6.57 -13.58 -0.93
CA ALA A 176 -6.51 -15.02 -1.17
C ALA A 176 -6.09 -15.82 0.07
N MET A 177 -5.14 -15.29 0.84
CA MET A 177 -4.76 -15.86 2.14
C MET A 177 -5.91 -15.80 3.15
N PHE A 178 -6.61 -14.66 3.23
CA PHE A 178 -7.81 -14.52 4.08
C PHE A 178 -8.90 -15.52 3.69
N LEU A 179 -9.20 -15.68 2.39
CA LEU A 179 -10.17 -16.68 1.92
C LEU A 179 -9.76 -18.11 2.33
N THR A 180 -8.47 -18.41 2.28
CA THR A 180 -7.95 -19.72 2.72
C THR A 180 -8.17 -19.95 4.20
N GLU A 181 -7.99 -18.95 5.05
CA GLU A 181 -8.30 -18.99 6.49
C GLU A 181 -9.80 -19.16 6.75
N GLN A 182 -10.64 -18.61 5.87
CA GLN A 182 -12.10 -18.78 5.93
C GLN A 182 -12.59 -20.08 5.28
N GLN A 183 -11.70 -21.03 4.97
CA GLN A 183 -11.99 -22.32 4.35
C GLN A 183 -12.54 -22.22 2.90
N GLU A 184 -12.15 -21.18 2.19
CA GLU A 184 -12.49 -20.91 0.78
C GLU A 184 -11.23 -20.86 -0.12
N PRO A 185 -10.27 -21.82 -0.04
CA PRO A 185 -9.00 -21.73 -0.74
C PRO A 185 -9.14 -21.70 -2.26
N GLU A 186 -10.16 -22.36 -2.83
CA GLU A 186 -10.39 -22.42 -4.28
C GLU A 186 -10.68 -21.01 -4.84
N ARG A 187 -11.43 -20.19 -4.10
CA ARG A 187 -11.67 -18.78 -4.48
C ARG A 187 -10.37 -18.00 -4.46
N GLY A 188 -9.56 -18.14 -3.41
CA GLY A 188 -8.26 -17.47 -3.29
C GLY A 188 -7.31 -17.87 -4.42
N ILE A 189 -7.25 -19.15 -4.77
CA ILE A 189 -6.47 -19.67 -5.90
C ILE A 189 -6.94 -19.05 -7.22
N SER A 190 -8.26 -18.97 -7.44
CA SER A 190 -8.85 -18.38 -8.65
C SER A 190 -8.45 -16.91 -8.83
N GLU A 191 -8.50 -16.11 -7.76
CA GLU A 191 -8.09 -14.69 -7.82
C GLU A 191 -6.59 -14.54 -8.16
N LEU A 192 -5.73 -15.36 -7.56
CA LEU A 192 -4.31 -15.35 -7.86
C LEU A 192 -4.00 -15.83 -9.28
N GLN A 193 -4.75 -16.79 -9.81
CA GLN A 193 -4.59 -17.25 -11.20
C GLN A 193 -5.01 -16.16 -12.19
N LYS A 194 -6.11 -15.44 -11.94
CA LYS A 194 -6.52 -14.27 -12.72
C LYS A 194 -5.41 -13.21 -12.72
N LEU A 195 -4.89 -12.87 -11.54
CA LEU A 195 -3.78 -11.90 -11.39
C LEU A 195 -2.52 -12.37 -12.13
N SER A 196 -2.18 -13.66 -12.02
CA SER A 196 -1.04 -14.26 -12.73
C SER A 196 -1.14 -14.09 -14.26
N GLY A 197 -2.35 -14.20 -14.80
CA GLY A 197 -2.63 -13.96 -16.22
C GLY A 197 -2.39 -12.50 -16.61
N ILE A 198 -2.90 -11.57 -15.80
CA ILE A 198 -2.73 -10.12 -16.01
C ILE A 198 -1.24 -9.73 -15.96
N ILE A 199 -0.49 -10.23 -14.97
CA ILE A 199 0.95 -9.93 -14.86
C ILE A 199 1.70 -10.41 -16.11
N LYS A 200 1.39 -11.59 -16.61
CA LYS A 200 2.01 -12.09 -17.85
C LYS A 200 1.70 -11.25 -19.09
N GLU A 201 0.51 -10.68 -19.15
CA GLU A 201 0.09 -9.84 -20.28
C GLU A 201 0.80 -8.48 -20.26
N TYR A 202 0.93 -7.85 -19.08
CA TYR A 202 1.45 -6.48 -18.94
C TYR A 202 2.95 -6.40 -18.64
N HIS A 203 3.54 -7.45 -18.07
CA HIS A 203 4.94 -7.47 -17.66
C HIS A 203 5.68 -8.65 -18.31
N SER A 204 6.03 -9.65 -17.53
CA SER A 204 6.58 -10.92 -18.00
C SER A 204 6.47 -11.96 -16.88
N ASP A 205 6.63 -13.23 -17.20
CA ASP A 205 6.66 -14.29 -16.18
C ASP A 205 8.01 -14.44 -15.47
N ASP A 206 9.02 -13.67 -15.88
CA ASP A 206 10.32 -13.57 -15.20
C ASP A 206 10.40 -12.40 -14.20
N CYS A 207 9.30 -11.65 -13.98
CA CYS A 207 9.30 -10.52 -13.07
C CYS A 207 9.08 -10.95 -11.61
N LEU A 208 9.56 -10.12 -10.68
CA LEU A 208 9.42 -10.34 -9.23
C LEU A 208 7.94 -10.48 -8.81
N ASP A 209 7.08 -9.74 -9.44
CA ASP A 209 5.65 -9.73 -9.13
C ASP A 209 4.97 -11.04 -9.49
N TYR A 210 5.35 -11.65 -10.60
CA TYR A 210 4.92 -13.00 -10.93
C TYR A 210 5.41 -14.01 -9.90
N ALA A 211 6.68 -13.91 -9.47
CA ALA A 211 7.24 -14.76 -8.44
C ALA A 211 6.48 -14.66 -7.10
N LYS A 212 6.10 -13.46 -6.67
CA LYS A 212 5.28 -13.25 -5.45
C LYS A 212 3.92 -13.95 -5.54
N VAL A 213 3.25 -13.87 -6.70
CA VAL A 213 1.98 -14.57 -6.91
C VAL A 213 2.17 -16.08 -6.86
N GLN A 214 3.24 -16.60 -7.48
CA GLN A 214 3.55 -18.03 -7.44
C GLN A 214 3.87 -18.50 -6.01
N GLU A 215 4.60 -17.73 -5.24
CA GLU A 215 4.89 -18.00 -3.83
C GLU A 215 3.59 -18.07 -3.00
N THR A 216 2.67 -17.14 -3.20
CA THR A 216 1.38 -17.14 -2.50
C THR A 216 0.53 -18.37 -2.88
N LEU A 217 0.46 -18.73 -4.17
CA LEU A 217 -0.18 -19.97 -4.62
C LEU A 217 0.44 -21.21 -3.97
N GLY A 218 1.77 -21.29 -3.97
CA GLY A 218 2.49 -22.37 -3.31
C GLY A 218 2.16 -22.49 -1.83
N THR A 219 2.06 -21.35 -1.14
CA THR A 219 1.70 -21.28 0.28
C THR A 219 0.27 -21.78 0.52
N ILE A 220 -0.70 -21.36 -0.29
CA ILE A 220 -2.09 -21.83 -0.17
C ILE A 220 -2.18 -23.34 -0.42
N TYR A 221 -1.51 -23.88 -1.44
CA TYR A 221 -1.47 -25.31 -1.68
C TYR A 221 -0.79 -26.09 -0.55
N LEU A 222 0.23 -25.50 0.10
CA LEU A 222 0.82 -26.10 1.29
C LEU A 222 -0.15 -26.14 2.48
N MET A 223 -0.87 -25.04 2.73
CA MET A 223 -1.89 -24.94 3.80
C MET A 223 -3.04 -25.93 3.59
N THR A 224 -3.39 -26.23 2.33
CA THR A 224 -4.42 -27.20 1.96
C THR A 224 -3.88 -28.63 1.75
N ALA A 225 -2.63 -28.89 2.19
CA ALA A 225 -1.97 -30.19 2.08
C ALA A 225 -1.82 -30.73 0.64
N ASN A 226 -1.91 -29.87 -0.37
CA ASN A 226 -1.66 -30.24 -1.77
C ASN A 226 -0.17 -30.08 -2.12
N LEU A 227 0.67 -30.96 -1.56
CA LEU A 227 2.12 -30.92 -1.71
C LEU A 227 2.63 -30.93 -3.18
N PRO A 228 2.03 -31.69 -4.13
CA PRO A 228 2.47 -31.67 -5.51
C PRO A 228 2.33 -30.28 -6.15
N GLN A 229 1.19 -29.61 -5.95
CA GLN A 229 0.97 -28.26 -6.45
C GLN A 229 1.85 -27.23 -5.76
N ALA A 230 1.98 -27.28 -4.43
CA ALA A 230 2.87 -26.41 -3.70
C ALA A 230 4.31 -26.48 -4.25
N LYS A 231 4.85 -27.68 -4.45
CA LYS A 231 6.17 -27.89 -5.05
C LYS A 231 6.29 -27.29 -6.44
N THR A 232 5.25 -27.36 -7.26
CA THR A 232 5.26 -26.83 -8.62
C THR A 232 5.40 -25.30 -8.62
N HIS A 233 4.66 -24.62 -7.71
CA HIS A 233 4.67 -23.17 -7.62
C HIS A 233 5.95 -22.61 -6.99
N PHE A 234 6.54 -23.27 -5.98
CA PHE A 234 7.82 -22.85 -5.38
C PHE A 234 9.06 -23.11 -6.25
N LYS A 235 8.94 -23.86 -7.35
CA LYS A 235 10.06 -24.11 -8.27
C LYS A 235 10.17 -23.10 -9.42
N ARG A 236 9.20 -22.25 -9.55
CA ARG A 236 9.15 -21.20 -10.57
C ARG A 236 9.70 -19.90 -10.03
#